data_3a9f367a8697937877ec14599db9369a
#
_entry.id   3a9f367a8697937877ec14599db9369a
#
_cell.length_a   1.000
_cell.length_b   1.000
_cell.length_c   1.000
_cell.angle_alpha   90.00
_cell.angle_beta   90.00
_cell.angle_gamma   90.00
#
_symmetry.space_group_name_H-M   'P 1'
#
loop_
_entity.id
_entity.type
_entity.pdbx_description
1 polymer ?
#
loop_
_entity_poly.entity_id
_entity_poly.type
_entity_poly.pdbx_seq_one_letter_code
_entity_poly.pdbx_strand_id
1 'polypeptide(L)'
;MKRLWIAILCLVLAGALAVGGYYGLRHICFQMEEKAGAVISAAQAKDPEKQKNAVKDFLTAWEKYDSLLGAFVNHHETDDLDILIRGLLEKTEQQDFEGVYEDMCEIRYRFEHLKDAENPDLKNVF
;
A
#
# COMPACT_ATOMS: atom_id res chain seq x y z
N MET A 1 7.10 -25.78 -35.11
CA MET A 1 5.84 -25.84 -34.33
C MET A 1 6.12 -25.75 -32.82
N LYS A 2 7.11 -26.44 -32.29
CA LYS A 2 7.46 -26.35 -30.85
C LYS A 2 7.81 -24.91 -30.38
N ARG A 3 8.52 -24.15 -31.21
CA ARG A 3 8.89 -22.76 -30.91
C ARG A 3 7.69 -21.83 -30.81
N LEU A 4 6.68 -22.04 -31.62
CA LEU A 4 5.44 -21.26 -31.60
C LEU A 4 4.65 -21.52 -30.32
N TRP A 5 4.54 -22.78 -29.90
CA TRP A 5 3.86 -23.15 -28.67
C TRP A 5 4.56 -22.59 -27.42
N ILE A 6 5.90 -22.58 -27.41
CA ILE A 6 6.68 -21.96 -26.34
C ILE A 6 6.42 -20.45 -26.28
N ALA A 7 6.39 -19.78 -27.43
CA ALA A 7 6.11 -18.35 -27.48
C ALA A 7 4.69 -18.01 -26.97
N ILE A 8 3.69 -18.81 -27.37
CA ILE A 8 2.32 -18.66 -26.88
C ILE A 8 2.25 -18.88 -25.37
N LEU A 9 2.90 -19.91 -24.86
CA LEU A 9 2.95 -20.20 -23.43
C LEU A 9 3.59 -19.06 -22.66
N CYS A 10 4.72 -18.53 -23.13
CA CYS A 10 5.37 -17.38 -22.50
C CYS A 10 4.47 -16.14 -22.49
N LEU A 11 3.75 -15.89 -23.57
CA LEU A 11 2.80 -14.77 -23.67
C LEU A 11 1.63 -14.92 -22.67
N VAL A 12 1.07 -16.12 -22.57
CA VAL A 12 -0.01 -16.42 -21.61
C VAL A 12 0.47 -16.26 -20.18
N LEU A 13 1.68 -16.78 -19.86
CA LEU A 13 2.29 -16.60 -18.52
C LEU A 13 2.53 -15.14 -18.20
N ALA A 14 3.09 -14.38 -19.13
CA ALA A 14 3.32 -12.95 -18.93
C ALA A 14 2.01 -12.19 -18.70
N GLY A 15 0.97 -12.50 -19.47
CA GLY A 15 -0.37 -11.93 -19.26
C GLY A 15 -0.97 -12.30 -17.90
N ALA A 16 -0.85 -13.55 -17.49
CA ALA A 16 -1.34 -14.02 -16.19
C ALA A 16 -0.61 -13.33 -15.03
N LEU A 17 0.71 -13.15 -15.14
CA LEU A 17 1.50 -12.44 -14.14
C LEU A 17 1.11 -10.95 -14.07
N ALA A 18 0.90 -10.31 -15.20
CA ALA A 18 0.48 -8.91 -15.25
C ALA A 18 -0.90 -8.70 -14.60
N VAL A 19 -1.87 -9.55 -14.93
CA VAL A 19 -3.23 -9.51 -14.35
C VAL A 19 -3.19 -9.83 -12.86
N GLY A 20 -2.46 -10.87 -12.47
CA GLY A 20 -2.30 -11.27 -11.07
C GLY A 20 -1.62 -10.17 -10.24
N GLY A 21 -0.59 -9.52 -10.78
CA GLY A 21 0.09 -8.38 -10.15
C GLY A 21 -0.83 -7.18 -9.97
N TYR A 22 -1.63 -6.85 -10.97
CA TYR A 22 -2.59 -5.76 -10.91
C TYR A 22 -3.65 -5.96 -9.81
N TYR A 23 -4.28 -7.12 -9.79
CA TYR A 23 -5.28 -7.44 -8.76
C TYR A 23 -4.66 -7.58 -7.37
N GLY A 24 -3.45 -8.14 -7.29
CA GLY A 24 -2.69 -8.23 -6.04
C GLY A 24 -2.38 -6.86 -5.46
N LEU A 25 -1.89 -5.93 -6.28
CA LEU A 25 -1.62 -4.56 -5.85
C LEU A 25 -2.89 -3.85 -5.36
N ARG A 26 -3.99 -3.98 -6.10
CA ARG A 26 -5.28 -3.40 -5.68
C ARG A 26 -5.77 -3.98 -4.36
N HIS A 27 -5.63 -5.27 -4.16
CA HIS A 27 -6.00 -5.93 -2.91
C HIS A 27 -5.16 -5.40 -1.73
N ILE A 28 -3.85 -5.29 -1.91
CA ILE A 28 -2.94 -4.73 -0.89
C ILE A 28 -3.34 -3.29 -0.55
N CYS A 29 -3.52 -2.45 -1.54
CA CYS A 29 -3.93 -1.05 -1.33
C CYS A 29 -5.27 -0.95 -0.60
N PHE A 30 -6.25 -1.78 -0.98
CA PHE A 30 -7.54 -1.83 -0.31
C PHE A 30 -7.41 -2.21 1.18
N GLN A 31 -6.63 -3.24 1.48
CA GLN A 31 -6.37 -3.66 2.86
C GLN A 31 -5.67 -2.58 3.68
N MET A 32 -4.69 -1.92 3.10
CA MET A 32 -3.96 -0.83 3.76
C MET A 32 -4.86 0.39 3.98
N GLU A 33 -5.71 0.74 3.02
CA GLU A 33 -6.67 1.85 3.16
C GLU A 33 -7.70 1.57 4.26
N GLU A 34 -8.18 0.35 4.37
CA GLU A 34 -9.11 -0.06 5.43
C GLU A 34 -8.46 0.09 6.81
N LYS A 35 -7.23 -0.39 6.98
CA LYS A 35 -6.48 -0.24 8.22
C LYS A 35 -6.09 1.21 8.51
N ALA A 36 -5.81 1.99 7.48
CA ALA A 36 -5.58 3.43 7.60
C ALA A 36 -6.84 4.15 8.13
N GLY A 37 -8.02 3.77 7.66
CA GLY A 37 -9.29 4.29 8.17
C GLY A 37 -9.48 4.05 9.66
N ALA A 38 -9.08 2.87 10.15
CA ALA A 38 -9.13 2.54 11.57
C ALA A 38 -8.20 3.43 12.41
N VAL A 39 -6.99 3.68 11.94
CA VAL A 39 -6.03 4.60 12.60
C VAL A 39 -6.57 6.02 12.63
N ILE A 40 -7.10 6.51 11.50
CA ILE A 40 -7.68 7.85 11.39
C ILE A 40 -8.84 8.03 12.38
N SER A 41 -9.74 7.05 12.45
CA SER A 41 -10.88 7.08 13.38
C SER A 41 -10.43 7.11 14.84
N ALA A 42 -9.42 6.32 15.19
CA ALA A 42 -8.86 6.30 16.54
C ALA A 42 -8.18 7.63 16.91
N ALA A 43 -7.45 8.23 15.97
CA ALA A 43 -6.80 9.53 16.17
C ALA A 43 -7.83 10.66 16.34
N GLN A 44 -8.91 10.67 15.56
CA GLN A 44 -10.01 11.63 15.68
C GLN A 44 -10.76 11.50 17.01
N ALA A 45 -10.94 10.27 17.49
CA ALA A 45 -11.55 9.98 18.77
C ALA A 45 -10.65 10.33 19.96
N LYS A 46 -9.35 10.57 19.72
CA LYS A 46 -8.32 10.82 20.74
C LYS A 46 -8.29 9.74 21.81
N ASP A 47 -8.45 8.49 21.37
CA ASP A 47 -8.41 7.31 22.23
C ASP A 47 -7.02 6.66 22.14
N PRO A 48 -6.17 6.76 23.19
CA PRO A 48 -4.79 6.26 23.13
C PRO A 48 -4.70 4.76 22.87
N GLU A 49 -5.54 3.98 23.50
CA GLU A 49 -5.53 2.50 23.36
C GLU A 49 -5.97 2.07 21.95
N LYS A 50 -7.06 2.66 21.44
CA LYS A 50 -7.51 2.39 20.07
C LYS A 50 -6.48 2.79 19.04
N GLN A 51 -5.86 3.96 19.20
CA GLN A 51 -4.80 4.42 18.29
C GLN A 51 -3.61 3.47 18.30
N LYS A 52 -3.14 3.08 19.49
CA LYS A 52 -2.02 2.15 19.63
C LYS A 52 -2.30 0.81 18.94
N ASN A 53 -3.48 0.24 19.16
CA ASN A 53 -3.86 -1.03 18.55
C ASN A 53 -4.01 -0.91 17.02
N ALA A 54 -4.65 0.15 16.55
CA ALA A 54 -4.85 0.40 15.13
C ALA A 54 -3.51 0.64 14.40
N VAL A 55 -2.58 1.37 15.02
CA VAL A 55 -1.23 1.60 14.47
C VAL A 55 -0.43 0.29 14.42
N LYS A 56 -0.51 -0.54 15.46
CA LYS A 56 0.13 -1.87 15.47
C LYS A 56 -0.40 -2.76 14.34
N ASP A 57 -1.70 -2.81 14.14
CA ASP A 57 -2.33 -3.58 13.06
C ASP A 57 -1.90 -3.07 11.69
N PHE A 58 -1.84 -1.76 11.54
CA PHE A 58 -1.38 -1.11 10.31
C PHE A 58 0.08 -1.45 10.00
N LEU A 59 0.95 -1.37 11.00
CA LEU A 59 2.37 -1.73 10.85
C LEU A 59 2.57 -3.20 10.53
N THR A 60 1.84 -4.09 11.18
CA THR A 60 1.90 -5.53 10.90
C THR A 60 1.50 -5.82 9.45
N ALA A 61 0.45 -5.18 8.96
CA ALA A 61 0.03 -5.30 7.57
C ALA A 61 1.08 -4.72 6.61
N TRP A 62 1.67 -3.58 6.94
CA TRP A 62 2.73 -2.97 6.15
C TRP A 62 3.95 -3.90 6.02
N GLU A 63 4.43 -4.44 7.11
CA GLU A 63 5.56 -5.37 7.11
C GLU A 63 5.30 -6.61 6.25
N LYS A 64 4.05 -7.07 6.22
CA LYS A 64 3.63 -8.20 5.38
C LYS A 64 3.66 -7.85 3.89
N TYR A 65 3.25 -6.64 3.52
CA TYR A 65 3.05 -6.25 2.13
C TYR A 65 4.21 -5.45 1.52
N ASP A 66 5.07 -4.87 2.33
CA ASP A 66 6.18 -4.02 1.89
C ASP A 66 7.07 -4.71 0.84
N SER A 67 7.50 -5.92 1.11
CA SER A 67 8.35 -6.67 0.17
C SER A 67 7.63 -7.02 -1.13
N LEU A 68 6.32 -7.28 -1.07
CA LEU A 68 5.50 -7.54 -2.26
C LEU A 68 5.31 -6.26 -3.09
N LEU A 69 5.08 -5.12 -2.45
CA LEU A 69 4.97 -3.83 -3.12
C LEU A 69 6.28 -3.45 -3.81
N GLY A 70 7.42 -3.70 -3.20
CA GLY A 70 8.74 -3.44 -3.77
C GLY A 70 9.00 -4.18 -5.09
N ALA A 71 8.30 -5.28 -5.36
CA ALA A 71 8.39 -6.01 -6.61
C ALA A 71 7.60 -5.34 -7.77
N PHE A 72 6.60 -4.51 -7.46
CA PHE A 72 5.67 -3.94 -8.44
C PHE A 72 5.77 -2.41 -8.55
N VAL A 73 6.32 -1.75 -7.55
CA VAL A 73 6.34 -0.30 -7.41
C VAL A 73 7.78 0.21 -7.30
N ASN A 74 8.01 1.45 -7.69
CA ASN A 74 9.30 2.09 -7.56
C ASN A 74 9.75 2.15 -6.09
N HIS A 75 10.98 1.78 -5.83
CA HIS A 75 11.56 1.78 -4.49
C HIS A 75 11.46 3.12 -3.76
N HIS A 76 11.56 4.23 -4.47
CA HIS A 76 11.42 5.56 -3.85
C HIS A 76 10.05 5.77 -3.20
N GLU A 77 9.00 5.30 -3.86
CA GLU A 77 7.64 5.45 -3.32
C GLU A 77 7.41 4.58 -2.09
N THR A 78 7.96 3.36 -2.09
CA THR A 78 7.87 2.45 -0.94
C THR A 78 8.75 2.91 0.23
N ASP A 79 9.93 3.45 -0.05
CA ASP A 79 10.83 3.98 0.98
C ASP A 79 10.23 5.20 1.69
N ASP A 80 9.64 6.12 0.93
CA ASP A 80 8.96 7.29 1.50
C ASP A 80 7.76 6.88 2.37
N LEU A 81 6.99 5.90 1.93
CA LEU A 81 5.91 5.33 2.73
C LEU A 81 6.43 4.66 4.00
N ASP A 82 7.51 3.91 3.90
CA ASP A 82 8.11 3.23 5.06
C ASP A 82 8.55 4.22 6.14
N ILE A 83 9.16 5.32 5.75
CA ILE A 83 9.57 6.39 6.67
C ILE A 83 8.36 6.97 7.39
N LEU A 84 7.30 7.32 6.67
CA LEU A 84 6.08 7.87 7.27
C LEU A 84 5.41 6.87 8.21
N ILE A 85 5.29 5.62 7.79
CA ILE A 85 4.63 4.57 8.56
C ILE A 85 5.38 4.25 9.85
N ARG A 86 6.70 4.15 9.78
CA ARG A 86 7.52 3.91 10.99
C ARG A 86 7.48 5.09 11.96
N GLY A 87 7.37 6.31 11.45
CA GLY A 87 7.19 7.51 12.26
C GLY A 87 5.90 7.53 13.09
N LEU A 88 4.88 6.78 12.69
CA LEU A 88 3.61 6.68 13.43
C LEU A 88 3.78 6.09 14.83
N LEU A 89 4.73 5.17 15.03
CA LEU A 89 5.00 4.58 16.34
C LEU A 89 5.42 5.64 17.36
N GLU A 90 6.38 6.47 16.99
CA GLU A 90 6.88 7.54 17.86
C GLU A 90 5.78 8.53 18.22
N LYS A 91 5.02 8.98 17.23
CA LYS A 91 3.89 9.89 17.43
C LYS A 91 2.80 9.27 18.31
N THR A 92 2.55 7.97 18.13
CA THR A 92 1.60 7.23 18.96
C THR A 92 2.05 7.15 20.42
N GLU A 93 3.31 6.89 20.67
CA GLU A 93 3.89 6.88 22.02
C GLU A 93 3.81 8.25 22.69
N GLN A 94 3.97 9.32 21.93
CA GLN A 94 3.83 10.70 22.40
C GLN A 94 2.38 11.14 22.56
N GLN A 95 1.42 10.30 22.19
CA GLN A 95 -0.02 10.63 22.13
C GLN A 95 -0.31 11.87 21.26
N ASP A 96 0.44 12.03 20.17
CA ASP A 96 0.27 13.09 19.20
C ASP A 96 -0.82 12.70 18.19
N PHE A 97 -2.08 12.86 18.57
CA PHE A 97 -3.23 12.47 17.75
C PHE A 97 -3.31 13.26 16.43
N GLU A 98 -3.01 14.55 16.49
CA GLU A 98 -3.02 15.41 15.31
C GLU A 98 -1.93 15.01 14.31
N GLY A 99 -0.72 14.76 14.78
CA GLY A 99 0.39 14.30 13.95
C GLY A 99 0.13 12.94 13.31
N VAL A 100 -0.47 12.00 14.04
CA VAL A 100 -0.89 10.71 13.50
C VAL A 100 -1.96 10.89 12.42
N TYR A 101 -2.94 11.74 12.68
CA TYR A 101 -3.99 12.04 11.70
C TYR A 101 -3.41 12.63 10.41
N GLU A 102 -2.54 13.62 10.50
CA GLU A 102 -1.91 14.25 9.34
C GLU A 102 -1.09 13.25 8.53
N ASP A 103 -0.25 12.45 9.20
CA ASP A 103 0.56 11.42 8.54
C ASP A 103 -0.31 10.37 7.87
N MET A 104 -1.41 9.96 8.49
CA MET A 104 -2.33 8.98 7.92
C MET A 104 -3.06 9.51 6.70
N CYS A 105 -3.43 10.79 6.68
CA CYS A 105 -4.01 11.42 5.50
C CYS A 105 -3.03 11.40 4.31
N GLU A 106 -1.75 11.69 4.56
CA GLU A 106 -0.72 11.63 3.53
C GLU A 106 -0.47 10.20 3.06
N ILE A 107 -0.37 9.25 3.98
CA ILE A 107 -0.18 7.82 3.68
C ILE A 107 -1.34 7.32 2.81
N ARG A 108 -2.58 7.64 3.16
CA ARG A 108 -3.75 7.25 2.38
C ARG A 108 -3.74 7.85 0.98
N TYR A 109 -3.38 9.11 0.86
CA TYR A 109 -3.21 9.77 -0.44
C TYR A 109 -2.16 9.06 -1.30
N ARG A 110 -1.03 8.67 -0.72
CA ARG A 110 0.01 7.95 -1.45
C ARG A 110 -0.44 6.57 -1.93
N PHE A 111 -1.24 5.84 -1.13
CA PHE A 111 -1.82 4.56 -1.57
C PHE A 111 -2.82 4.75 -2.72
N GLU A 112 -3.64 5.78 -2.67
CA GLU A 112 -4.54 6.11 -3.78
C GLU A 112 -3.75 6.43 -5.05
N HIS A 113 -2.68 7.19 -4.92
CA HIS A 113 -1.80 7.51 -6.04
C HIS A 113 -1.14 6.27 -6.65
N LEU A 114 -0.71 5.32 -5.82
CA LEU A 114 -0.18 4.04 -6.30
C LEU A 114 -1.20 3.25 -7.11
N LYS A 115 -2.43 3.20 -6.67
CA LYS A 115 -3.52 2.54 -7.42
C LYS A 115 -3.74 3.19 -8.79
N ASP A 116 -3.77 4.50 -8.81
CA ASP A 116 -4.03 5.26 -10.04
C ASP A 116 -2.87 5.16 -11.03
N ALA A 117 -1.64 5.17 -10.54
CA ALA A 117 -0.44 5.05 -11.36
C ALA A 117 -0.35 3.69 -12.07
N GLU A 118 -0.82 2.62 -11.40
CA GLU A 118 -0.85 1.26 -11.97
C GLU A 118 -2.14 0.94 -12.74
N ASN A 119 -3.09 1.89 -12.78
CA ASN A 119 -4.32 1.71 -13.53
C ASN A 119 -4.01 1.75 -15.03
N PRO A 120 -4.44 0.76 -15.83
CA PRO A 120 -4.23 0.77 -17.27
C PRO A 120 -5.16 1.79 -17.93
N ASP A 121 -4.87 3.05 -17.74
CA ASP A 121 -5.56 4.13 -18.43
C ASP A 121 -4.86 4.38 -19.77
N LEU A 122 -5.63 4.58 -20.81
CA LEU A 122 -5.13 4.91 -22.16
C LEU A 122 -4.15 6.09 -22.15
N LYS A 123 -4.25 6.96 -21.16
CA LYS A 123 -3.31 8.09 -20.96
C LYS A 123 -1.90 7.65 -20.58
N ASN A 124 -1.74 6.48 -20.00
CA ASN A 124 -0.44 5.94 -19.57
C ASN A 124 0.21 5.03 -20.62
N VAL A 125 -0.52 4.69 -21.68
CA VAL A 125 -0.04 3.83 -22.77
C VAL A 125 0.51 4.66 -23.95
N PHE A 126 0.13 5.91 -24.02
CA PHE A 126 0.56 6.83 -25.08
C PHE A 126 1.43 7.96 -24.51
#